data_faa26aad725dcbb6e88e176b8dff10a6
#
_entry.id   faa26aad725dcbb6e88e176b8dff10a6
#
_cell.length_a   1.000
_cell.length_b   1.000
_cell.length_c   1.000
_cell.angle_alpha   90.00
_cell.angle_beta   90.00
_cell.angle_gamma   90.00
#
_symmetry.space_group_name_H-M   'P 1'
#
loop_
_entity.id
_entity.type
_entity.pdbx_description
1 polymer ?
#
loop_
_entity_poly.entity_id
_entity_poly.type
_entity_poly.pdbx_seq_one_letter_code
_entity_poly.pdbx_strand_id
1 'polypeptide(L)'
;MASLSLKGIEKKYPNGFHAVKNFNLDIADKEFIIFVGPSGCGKSTTLRMIAGLEDITDRDIAMVFQNYALYPHMTVYDNMAFGLKLRKVPKDEIDKKVREAARILDLDKLLDRKPKALSGGQRQRVAMGRAIVRNPKVFLMDEPLSNLDAKLRVQMRIEISKLHENLGATIIYVTHDQTEAMTLGTRIVVMKDGVIQQVDTPQNLYNTPCNLFVAGFIGSPQMNFMDAVVNVAGNDVTLSIGNHVLRVPENKKKALIDGGYNGKTVVVGIRPEDVHDDPDFIAANPGSVITSKIKVYELLGAEVFLYFDVEGTQMTARVNPRTELRTGDDAKFALDMNKIHIFDKETELTITN
;
A
#
# COMPACT_ATOMS: atom_id res chain seq x y z
N MET A 1 0.05 25.13 -11.03
CA MET A 1 -0.84 24.00 -10.76
C MET A 1 -0.48 22.88 -11.72
N ALA A 2 -0.24 21.66 -11.22
CA ALA A 2 0.11 20.51 -12.04
C ALA A 2 -0.82 19.34 -11.71
N SER A 3 -2.05 19.42 -12.23
CA SER A 3 -2.95 18.28 -12.28
C SER A 3 -2.66 17.42 -13.51
N LEU A 4 -2.84 16.11 -13.38
CA LEU A 4 -2.73 15.16 -14.49
C LEU A 4 -4.05 14.42 -14.65
N SER A 5 -4.46 14.20 -15.92
CA SER A 5 -5.62 13.40 -16.26
C SER A 5 -5.20 12.28 -17.21
N LEU A 6 -5.29 11.07 -16.77
CA LEU A 6 -4.99 9.85 -17.55
C LEU A 6 -6.33 9.26 -17.97
N LYS A 7 -6.59 9.13 -19.27
CA LYS A 7 -7.87 8.65 -19.80
C LYS A 7 -7.66 7.55 -20.81
N GLY A 8 -8.20 6.37 -20.53
CA GLY A 8 -8.15 5.21 -21.41
C GLY A 8 -6.73 4.78 -21.75
N ILE A 9 -5.79 4.94 -20.82
CA ILE A 9 -4.38 4.61 -21.06
C ILE A 9 -4.24 3.10 -21.20
N GLU A 10 -3.59 2.66 -22.28
CA GLU A 10 -3.30 1.25 -22.56
C GLU A 10 -1.85 1.05 -22.96
N LYS A 11 -1.30 -0.11 -22.60
CA LYS A 11 0.00 -0.55 -23.08
C LYS A 11 -0.03 -2.04 -23.43
N LYS A 12 0.17 -2.31 -24.70
CA LYS A 12 0.35 -3.66 -25.23
C LYS A 12 1.74 -3.78 -25.83
N TYR A 13 2.53 -4.75 -25.37
CA TYR A 13 3.87 -5.00 -25.92
C TYR A 13 3.80 -5.84 -27.20
N PRO A 14 4.86 -5.81 -28.05
CA PRO A 14 4.91 -6.59 -29.31
C PRO A 14 4.71 -8.10 -29.12
N ASN A 15 5.09 -8.64 -27.98
CA ASN A 15 4.90 -10.06 -27.62
C ASN A 15 3.45 -10.41 -27.22
N GLY A 16 2.51 -9.47 -27.35
CA GLY A 16 1.09 -9.66 -27.02
C GLY A 16 0.73 -9.39 -25.55
N PHE A 17 1.71 -9.17 -24.67
CA PHE A 17 1.44 -8.89 -23.26
C PHE A 17 0.77 -7.52 -23.09
N HIS A 18 -0.43 -7.51 -22.46
CA HIS A 18 -1.22 -6.31 -22.19
C HIS A 18 -0.96 -5.84 -20.76
N ALA A 19 0.03 -4.96 -20.60
CA ALA A 19 0.55 -4.54 -19.31
C ALA A 19 -0.32 -3.52 -18.58
N VAL A 20 -1.05 -2.66 -19.30
CA VAL A 20 -1.94 -1.63 -18.75
C VAL A 20 -3.20 -1.61 -19.60
N LYS A 21 -4.38 -1.66 -18.95
CA LYS A 21 -5.67 -1.84 -19.61
C LYS A 21 -6.65 -0.77 -19.14
N ASN A 22 -7.10 0.09 -20.06
CA ASN A 22 -8.11 1.12 -19.82
C ASN A 22 -7.88 1.90 -18.50
N PHE A 23 -6.65 2.36 -18.28
CA PHE A 23 -6.27 3.04 -17.04
C PHE A 23 -6.80 4.48 -17.06
N ASN A 24 -7.67 4.80 -16.10
CA ASN A 24 -8.29 6.11 -15.96
C ASN A 24 -8.02 6.65 -14.55
N LEU A 25 -7.41 7.83 -14.45
CA LEU A 25 -7.05 8.43 -13.18
C LEU A 25 -6.89 9.94 -13.32
N ASP A 26 -7.56 10.70 -12.48
CA ASP A 26 -7.33 12.12 -12.29
C ASP A 26 -6.50 12.33 -11.01
N ILE A 27 -5.40 13.05 -11.15
CA ILE A 27 -4.45 13.40 -10.08
C ILE A 27 -4.50 14.90 -9.87
N ALA A 28 -4.80 15.34 -8.66
CA ALA A 28 -4.90 16.73 -8.30
C ALA A 28 -3.50 17.39 -8.16
N ASP A 29 -3.46 18.72 -8.22
CA ASP A 29 -2.25 19.49 -7.92
C ASP A 29 -1.81 19.25 -6.47
N LYS A 30 -0.50 19.04 -6.27
CA LYS A 30 0.12 18.74 -4.96
C LYS A 30 -0.31 17.43 -4.31
N GLU A 31 -0.94 16.54 -5.04
CA GLU A 31 -1.31 15.23 -4.54
C GLU A 31 -0.09 14.30 -4.45
N PHE A 32 -0.05 13.45 -3.41
CA PHE A 32 0.90 12.36 -3.29
C PHE A 32 0.16 11.06 -3.57
N ILE A 33 0.20 10.61 -4.83
CA ILE A 33 -0.46 9.37 -5.24
C ILE A 33 0.52 8.22 -5.34
N ILE A 34 0.11 7.05 -4.85
CA ILE A 34 0.95 5.85 -4.82
C ILE A 34 0.30 4.73 -5.62
N PHE A 35 1.06 4.09 -6.50
CA PHE A 35 0.66 2.88 -7.21
C PHE A 35 1.20 1.67 -6.48
N VAL A 36 0.32 0.77 -6.04
CA VAL A 36 0.67 -0.49 -5.39
C VAL A 36 0.02 -1.67 -6.11
N GLY A 37 0.57 -2.84 -5.91
CA GLY A 37 0.08 -4.09 -6.48
C GLY A 37 1.19 -5.11 -6.63
N PRO A 38 0.88 -6.37 -6.99
CA PRO A 38 1.84 -7.43 -7.23
C PRO A 38 2.87 -7.08 -8.31
N SER A 39 4.00 -7.81 -8.32
CA SER A 39 5.00 -7.67 -9.39
C SER A 39 4.37 -7.95 -10.75
N GLY A 40 4.71 -7.12 -11.76
CA GLY A 40 4.19 -7.26 -13.12
C GLY A 40 2.78 -6.70 -13.37
N CYS A 41 2.09 -6.11 -12.38
CA CYS A 41 0.74 -5.56 -12.56
C CYS A 41 0.67 -4.21 -13.33
N GLY A 42 1.77 -3.71 -13.89
CA GLY A 42 1.78 -2.54 -14.75
C GLY A 42 2.18 -1.20 -14.11
N LYS A 43 2.51 -1.15 -12.81
CA LYS A 43 2.86 0.10 -12.08
C LYS A 43 3.99 0.90 -12.73
N SER A 44 5.17 0.30 -12.86
CA SER A 44 6.35 0.96 -13.46
C SER A 44 6.12 1.26 -14.94
N THR A 45 5.35 0.44 -15.65
CA THR A 45 4.96 0.71 -17.04
C THR A 45 4.11 1.97 -17.12
N THR A 46 3.09 2.11 -16.26
CA THR A 46 2.25 3.31 -16.17
C THR A 46 3.08 4.53 -15.82
N LEU A 47 3.99 4.41 -14.83
CA LEU A 47 4.88 5.49 -14.45
C LEU A 47 5.77 5.96 -15.61
N ARG A 48 6.33 5.03 -16.40
CA ARG A 48 7.16 5.34 -17.58
C ARG A 48 6.38 5.98 -18.72
N MET A 49 5.12 5.59 -18.91
CA MET A 49 4.23 6.28 -19.87
C MET A 49 3.98 7.73 -19.45
N ILE A 50 3.73 7.99 -18.16
CA ILE A 50 3.59 9.34 -17.61
C ILE A 50 4.90 10.14 -17.79
N ALA A 51 6.06 9.48 -17.64
CA ALA A 51 7.38 10.10 -17.84
C ALA A 51 7.69 10.47 -19.30
N GLY A 52 6.85 10.04 -20.27
CA GLY A 52 7.13 10.18 -21.70
C GLY A 52 8.31 9.36 -22.20
N LEU A 53 8.70 8.32 -21.45
CA LEU A 53 9.72 7.36 -21.86
C LEU A 53 9.16 6.34 -22.86
N GLU A 54 7.85 6.37 -23.05
CA GLU A 54 7.09 5.60 -24.04
C GLU A 54 6.06 6.53 -24.72
N ASP A 55 6.54 7.35 -25.66
CA ASP A 55 5.78 8.20 -26.63
C ASP A 55 4.88 9.33 -26.09
N ILE A 56 5.19 9.97 -24.97
CA ILE A 56 4.54 11.23 -24.57
C ILE A 56 5.60 12.25 -24.13
N THR A 57 5.52 13.50 -24.62
CA THR A 57 6.49 14.57 -24.31
C THR A 57 5.87 15.63 -23.40
N ASP A 58 6.36 15.76 -22.17
CA ASP A 58 6.23 16.97 -21.37
C ASP A 58 7.54 17.25 -20.61
N ARG A 59 7.92 18.56 -20.49
CA ARG A 59 9.25 18.98 -20.01
C ARG A 59 9.34 19.25 -18.52
N ASP A 60 8.22 19.28 -17.80
CA ASP A 60 8.14 19.67 -16.39
C ASP A 60 8.11 18.45 -15.43
N ILE A 61 8.47 17.27 -15.92
CA ILE A 61 8.49 16.01 -15.17
C ILE A 61 9.93 15.62 -14.81
N ALA A 62 10.17 15.22 -13.58
CA ALA A 62 11.42 14.60 -13.15
C ALA A 62 11.18 13.20 -12.61
N MET A 63 12.02 12.24 -12.99
CA MET A 63 11.93 10.84 -12.56
C MET A 63 13.15 10.44 -11.72
N VAL A 64 12.89 9.72 -10.61
CA VAL A 64 13.88 9.04 -9.79
C VAL A 64 13.75 7.54 -10.03
N PHE A 65 14.82 6.92 -10.50
CA PHE A 65 14.86 5.49 -10.84
C PHE A 65 15.24 4.64 -9.64
N GLN A 66 14.81 3.39 -9.62
CA GLN A 66 15.11 2.39 -8.60
C GLN A 66 16.62 2.20 -8.33
N ASN A 67 17.45 2.28 -9.36
CA ASN A 67 18.92 2.13 -9.27
C ASN A 67 19.66 3.45 -9.07
N TYR A 68 18.93 4.54 -8.73
CA TYR A 68 19.40 5.92 -8.54
C TYR A 68 20.07 6.56 -9.78
N ALA A 69 20.59 5.78 -10.73
CA ALA A 69 21.23 6.20 -11.97
C ALA A 69 22.22 7.38 -11.78
N LEU A 70 23.04 7.35 -10.72
CA LEU A 70 24.06 8.37 -10.48
C LEU A 70 25.27 8.18 -11.41
N TYR A 71 25.86 9.28 -11.83
CA TYR A 71 27.11 9.28 -12.60
C TYR A 71 28.28 8.99 -11.65
N PRO A 72 28.96 7.83 -11.74
CA PRO A 72 29.90 7.39 -10.72
C PRO A 72 31.20 8.21 -10.68
N HIS A 73 31.56 8.85 -11.79
CA HIS A 73 32.76 9.67 -11.93
C HIS A 73 32.56 11.13 -11.47
N MET A 74 31.31 11.57 -11.32
CA MET A 74 30.95 12.92 -10.88
C MET A 74 30.84 13.00 -9.34
N THR A 75 31.09 14.20 -8.79
CA THR A 75 30.79 14.49 -7.39
C THR A 75 29.29 14.53 -7.12
N VAL A 76 28.87 14.63 -5.87
CA VAL A 76 27.48 14.88 -5.48
C VAL A 76 26.99 16.18 -6.11
N TYR A 77 27.79 17.24 -5.97
CA TYR A 77 27.48 18.53 -6.61
C TYR A 77 27.27 18.41 -8.11
N ASP A 78 28.21 17.76 -8.81
CA ASP A 78 28.14 17.60 -10.26
C ASP A 78 26.96 16.73 -10.71
N ASN A 79 26.63 15.68 -9.96
CA ASN A 79 25.45 14.87 -10.22
C ASN A 79 24.18 15.73 -10.13
N MET A 80 24.03 16.55 -9.11
CA MET A 80 22.88 17.44 -8.94
C MET A 80 22.84 18.54 -10.02
N ALA A 81 23.99 19.16 -10.30
CA ALA A 81 24.12 20.25 -11.25
C ALA A 81 23.96 19.82 -12.72
N PHE A 82 24.13 18.54 -13.05
CA PHE A 82 24.31 18.06 -14.41
C PHE A 82 23.16 18.50 -15.35
N GLY A 83 21.92 18.29 -14.97
CA GLY A 83 20.76 18.68 -15.77
C GLY A 83 20.65 20.20 -16.02
N LEU A 84 21.07 21.01 -15.06
CA LEU A 84 21.09 22.46 -15.20
C LEU A 84 22.24 22.94 -16.10
N LYS A 85 23.41 22.29 -16.00
CA LYS A 85 24.56 22.53 -16.90
C LYS A 85 24.20 22.25 -18.35
N LEU A 86 23.50 21.16 -18.64
CA LEU A 86 23.02 20.82 -19.99
C LEU A 86 22.04 21.87 -20.55
N ARG A 87 21.23 22.47 -19.67
CA ARG A 87 20.31 23.55 -20.03
C ARG A 87 20.98 24.92 -20.12
N LYS A 88 22.30 24.99 -19.95
CA LYS A 88 23.11 26.23 -19.99
C LYS A 88 22.62 27.29 -18.97
N VAL A 89 22.12 26.85 -17.80
CA VAL A 89 21.76 27.76 -16.72
C VAL A 89 23.03 28.44 -16.19
N PRO A 90 22.97 29.77 -15.80
CA PRO A 90 24.12 30.48 -15.22
C PRO A 90 24.70 29.75 -14.00
N LYS A 91 26.04 29.82 -13.85
CA LYS A 91 26.77 29.12 -12.78
C LYS A 91 26.29 29.50 -11.38
N ASP A 92 26.02 30.77 -11.14
CA ASP A 92 25.57 31.32 -9.87
C ASP A 92 24.18 30.74 -9.48
N GLU A 93 23.29 30.64 -10.49
CA GLU A 93 21.98 30.04 -10.29
C GLU A 93 22.07 28.54 -10.03
N ILE A 94 22.97 27.84 -10.73
CA ILE A 94 23.25 26.40 -10.46
C ILE A 94 23.73 26.22 -9.03
N ASP A 95 24.72 26.98 -8.58
CA ASP A 95 25.27 26.85 -7.22
C ASP A 95 24.20 27.10 -6.17
N LYS A 96 23.38 28.15 -6.35
CA LYS A 96 22.26 28.46 -5.47
C LYS A 96 21.27 27.29 -5.36
N LYS A 97 20.79 26.76 -6.50
CA LYS A 97 19.83 25.65 -6.52
C LYS A 97 20.39 24.35 -5.95
N VAL A 98 21.67 24.03 -6.26
CA VAL A 98 22.31 22.82 -5.74
C VAL A 98 22.48 22.90 -4.23
N ARG A 99 22.94 24.04 -3.68
CA ARG A 99 23.11 24.20 -2.22
C ARG A 99 21.78 24.24 -1.49
N GLU A 100 20.74 24.84 -2.07
CA GLU A 100 19.39 24.81 -1.52
C GLU A 100 18.86 23.37 -1.43
N ALA A 101 18.93 22.61 -2.51
CA ALA A 101 18.53 21.21 -2.54
C ALA A 101 19.41 20.32 -1.60
N ALA A 102 20.72 20.59 -1.53
CA ALA A 102 21.63 19.90 -0.62
C ALA A 102 21.25 20.12 0.85
N ARG A 103 20.85 21.35 1.20
CA ARG A 103 20.40 21.69 2.56
C ARG A 103 19.12 20.96 2.92
N ILE A 104 18.12 20.94 2.01
CA ILE A 104 16.86 20.21 2.21
C ILE A 104 17.11 18.71 2.46
N LEU A 105 18.13 18.14 1.79
CA LEU A 105 18.46 16.72 1.81
C LEU A 105 19.60 16.34 2.77
N ASP A 106 20.10 17.27 3.58
CA ASP A 106 21.24 17.08 4.46
C ASP A 106 22.47 16.49 3.73
N LEU A 107 22.84 17.11 2.61
CA LEU A 107 23.96 16.73 1.75
C LEU A 107 25.07 17.78 1.71
N ASP A 108 24.96 18.90 2.43
CA ASP A 108 25.91 20.01 2.36
C ASP A 108 27.37 19.58 2.55
N LYS A 109 27.63 18.71 3.53
CA LYS A 109 28.97 18.19 3.86
C LYS A 109 29.46 17.09 2.91
N LEU A 110 28.64 16.70 1.93
CA LEU A 110 28.92 15.59 1.02
C LEU A 110 29.08 16.03 -0.43
N LEU A 111 28.93 17.32 -0.74
CA LEU A 111 28.90 17.85 -2.11
C LEU A 111 30.14 17.50 -2.93
N ASP A 112 31.31 17.41 -2.31
CA ASP A 112 32.59 17.08 -2.98
C ASP A 112 32.85 15.58 -3.08
N ARG A 113 32.02 14.73 -2.44
CA ARG A 113 32.20 13.28 -2.49
C ARG A 113 31.68 12.69 -3.79
N LYS A 114 32.22 11.53 -4.15
CA LYS A 114 31.72 10.72 -5.27
C LYS A 114 30.75 9.65 -4.78
N PRO A 115 29.83 9.13 -5.61
CA PRO A 115 28.84 8.10 -5.24
C PRO A 115 29.42 6.87 -4.55
N LYS A 116 30.67 6.47 -4.88
CA LYS A 116 31.38 5.36 -4.25
C LYS A 116 31.63 5.57 -2.73
N ALA A 117 31.74 6.81 -2.29
CA ALA A 117 32.02 7.18 -0.90
C ALA A 117 30.72 7.47 -0.09
N LEU A 118 29.55 7.08 -0.61
CA LEU A 118 28.25 7.34 -0.02
C LEU A 118 27.56 6.06 0.43
N SER A 119 26.78 6.14 1.51
CA SER A 119 25.83 5.08 1.88
C SER A 119 24.66 4.97 0.88
N GLY A 120 23.87 3.89 0.95
CA GLY A 120 22.69 3.69 0.10
C GLY A 120 21.73 4.88 0.17
N GLY A 121 21.32 5.31 1.37
CA GLY A 121 20.43 6.46 1.54
C GLY A 121 21.05 7.80 1.13
N GLN A 122 22.37 7.97 1.28
CA GLN A 122 23.02 9.17 0.75
C GLN A 122 22.98 9.20 -0.78
N ARG A 123 23.22 8.06 -1.45
CA ARG A 123 23.06 7.97 -2.92
C ARG A 123 21.64 8.28 -3.37
N GLN A 124 20.66 7.76 -2.65
CA GLN A 124 19.25 8.06 -2.93
C GLN A 124 18.95 9.55 -2.78
N ARG A 125 19.36 10.18 -1.68
CA ARG A 125 19.20 11.63 -1.47
C ARG A 125 19.85 12.43 -2.60
N VAL A 126 20.99 12.02 -3.11
CA VAL A 126 21.62 12.65 -4.29
C VAL A 126 20.76 12.50 -5.54
N ALA A 127 20.15 11.33 -5.78
CA ALA A 127 19.24 11.13 -6.90
C ALA A 127 17.98 12.01 -6.80
N MET A 128 17.44 12.15 -5.59
CA MET A 128 16.35 13.10 -5.31
C MET A 128 16.78 14.55 -5.53
N GLY A 129 17.96 14.93 -5.05
CA GLY A 129 18.52 16.27 -5.26
C GLY A 129 18.68 16.61 -6.74
N ARG A 130 19.13 15.65 -7.56
CA ARG A 130 19.20 15.80 -9.02
C ARG A 130 17.85 16.08 -9.67
N ALA A 131 16.77 15.56 -9.10
CA ALA A 131 15.42 15.85 -9.56
C ALA A 131 14.93 17.21 -9.04
N ILE A 132 15.14 17.52 -7.76
CA ILE A 132 14.69 18.75 -7.08
C ILE A 132 15.26 20.02 -7.71
N VAL A 133 16.57 20.03 -8.02
CA VAL A 133 17.22 21.23 -8.61
C VAL A 133 16.59 21.68 -9.93
N ARG A 134 15.86 20.80 -10.61
CA ARG A 134 15.11 21.11 -11.83
C ARG A 134 13.81 21.83 -11.56
N ASN A 135 13.40 21.91 -10.29
CA ASN A 135 12.11 22.44 -9.84
C ASN A 135 10.91 21.89 -10.62
N PRO A 136 10.75 20.56 -10.69
CA PRO A 136 9.69 19.95 -11.47
C PRO A 136 8.34 20.17 -10.78
N LYS A 137 7.28 20.26 -11.58
CA LYS A 137 5.91 20.30 -11.06
C LYS A 137 5.41 18.92 -10.64
N VAL A 138 5.97 17.87 -11.25
CA VAL A 138 5.62 16.47 -10.98
C VAL A 138 6.88 15.64 -10.75
N PHE A 139 6.91 14.91 -9.65
CA PHE A 139 7.93 13.92 -9.33
C PHE A 139 7.40 12.51 -9.58
N LEU A 140 8.15 11.74 -10.35
CA LEU A 140 7.90 10.30 -10.55
C LEU A 140 8.97 9.50 -9.81
N MET A 141 8.56 8.58 -8.94
CA MET A 141 9.46 7.75 -8.14
C MET A 141 9.15 6.27 -8.34
N ASP A 142 10.07 5.54 -9.00
CA ASP A 142 9.93 4.10 -9.27
C ASP A 142 10.69 3.31 -8.21
N GLU A 143 9.98 2.77 -7.23
CA GLU A 143 10.50 1.96 -6.11
C GLU A 143 11.77 2.53 -5.43
N PRO A 144 11.77 3.81 -5.02
CA PRO A 144 13.02 4.46 -4.63
C PRO A 144 13.63 3.89 -3.34
N LEU A 145 12.86 3.21 -2.48
CA LEU A 145 13.32 2.68 -1.19
C LEU A 145 13.65 1.17 -1.21
N SER A 146 13.40 0.47 -2.32
CA SER A 146 13.50 -0.99 -2.42
C SER A 146 14.89 -1.54 -2.07
N ASN A 147 15.96 -0.80 -2.36
CA ASN A 147 17.35 -1.20 -2.16
C ASN A 147 17.94 -0.77 -0.79
N LEU A 148 17.11 -0.34 0.16
CA LEU A 148 17.53 0.13 1.48
C LEU A 148 17.23 -0.90 2.56
N ASP A 149 18.06 -0.93 3.61
CA ASP A 149 17.78 -1.67 4.84
C ASP A 149 16.57 -1.07 5.58
N ALA A 150 15.96 -1.85 6.49
CA ALA A 150 14.74 -1.48 7.19
C ALA A 150 14.85 -0.15 7.96
N LYS A 151 15.94 0.08 8.67
CA LYS A 151 16.16 1.30 9.47
C LYS A 151 16.25 2.53 8.57
N LEU A 152 17.02 2.42 7.49
CA LEU A 152 17.20 3.51 6.54
C LEU A 152 15.91 3.79 5.75
N ARG A 153 15.11 2.75 5.45
CA ARG A 153 13.81 2.89 4.79
C ARG A 153 12.84 3.73 5.63
N VAL A 154 12.78 3.47 6.96
CA VAL A 154 11.95 4.29 7.87
C VAL A 154 12.40 5.75 7.84
N GLN A 155 13.70 6.01 7.96
CA GLN A 155 14.24 7.37 7.92
C GLN A 155 13.91 8.07 6.59
N MET A 156 14.08 7.38 5.47
CA MET A 156 13.83 7.96 4.15
C MET A 156 12.34 8.21 3.88
N ARG A 157 11.43 7.42 4.42
CA ARG A 157 9.98 7.74 4.36
C ARG A 157 9.69 9.08 5.02
N ILE A 158 10.23 9.32 6.21
CA ILE A 158 10.08 10.61 6.91
C ILE A 158 10.62 11.77 6.06
N GLU A 159 11.80 11.58 5.44
CA GLU A 159 12.39 12.62 4.59
C GLU A 159 11.57 12.90 3.31
N ILE A 160 10.99 11.87 2.69
CA ILE A 160 10.12 12.01 1.52
C ILE A 160 8.82 12.74 1.90
N SER A 161 8.23 12.42 3.06
CA SER A 161 7.03 13.13 3.56
C SER A 161 7.31 14.62 3.75
N LYS A 162 8.39 14.95 4.48
CA LYS A 162 8.81 16.35 4.65
C LYS A 162 9.10 17.05 3.33
N LEU A 163 9.71 16.34 2.39
CA LEU A 163 10.01 16.88 1.07
C LEU A 163 8.73 17.25 0.31
N HIS A 164 7.71 16.38 0.35
CA HIS A 164 6.41 16.66 -0.26
C HIS A 164 5.77 17.91 0.33
N GLU A 165 5.73 18.03 1.66
CA GLU A 165 5.20 19.19 2.37
C GLU A 165 5.94 20.50 1.98
N ASN A 166 7.29 20.44 1.92
CA ASN A 166 8.11 21.61 1.64
C ASN A 166 8.06 22.05 0.17
N LEU A 167 7.99 21.11 -0.77
CA LEU A 167 8.00 21.43 -2.21
C LEU A 167 6.60 21.78 -2.74
N GLY A 168 5.54 21.25 -2.14
CA GLY A 168 4.18 21.37 -2.64
C GLY A 168 4.04 20.90 -4.10
N ALA A 169 4.81 19.89 -4.49
CA ALA A 169 4.79 19.30 -5.83
C ALA A 169 3.91 18.05 -5.87
N THR A 170 3.34 17.75 -7.03
CA THR A 170 2.62 16.49 -7.24
C THR A 170 3.61 15.32 -7.30
N ILE A 171 3.38 14.28 -6.52
CA ILE A 171 4.24 13.07 -6.49
C ILE A 171 3.44 11.86 -6.95
N ILE A 172 4.01 11.10 -7.89
CA ILE A 172 3.54 9.78 -8.28
C ILE A 172 4.63 8.78 -7.90
N TYR A 173 4.29 7.88 -6.98
CA TYR A 173 5.22 6.96 -6.34
C TYR A 173 4.79 5.52 -6.60
N VAL A 174 5.69 4.69 -7.06
CA VAL A 174 5.48 3.25 -7.25
C VAL A 174 6.18 2.51 -6.14
N THR A 175 5.49 1.58 -5.51
CA THR A 175 6.07 0.66 -4.53
C THR A 175 5.34 -0.68 -4.52
N HIS A 176 5.98 -1.70 -3.98
CA HIS A 176 5.37 -2.96 -3.59
C HIS A 176 5.24 -3.08 -2.06
N ASP A 177 5.77 -2.11 -1.30
CA ASP A 177 5.71 -2.06 0.16
C ASP A 177 4.44 -1.34 0.61
N GLN A 178 3.55 -2.07 1.29
CA GLN A 178 2.28 -1.54 1.79
C GLN A 178 2.49 -0.47 2.87
N THR A 179 3.53 -0.61 3.70
CA THR A 179 3.83 0.37 4.74
C THR A 179 4.21 1.72 4.15
N GLU A 180 4.98 1.71 3.03
CA GLU A 180 5.28 2.93 2.30
C GLU A 180 3.99 3.57 1.77
N ALA A 181 3.13 2.76 1.14
CA ALA A 181 1.88 3.24 0.58
C ALA A 181 0.95 3.85 1.63
N MET A 182 0.76 3.14 2.74
CA MET A 182 -0.14 3.57 3.81
C MET A 182 0.36 4.80 4.58
N THR A 183 1.69 5.04 4.59
CA THR A 183 2.28 6.15 5.36
C THR A 183 2.56 7.41 4.55
N LEU A 184 2.82 7.30 3.26
CA LEU A 184 3.20 8.43 2.40
C LEU A 184 2.07 8.95 1.52
N GLY A 185 1.17 8.07 1.08
CA GLY A 185 0.14 8.42 0.10
C GLY A 185 -1.01 9.23 0.69
N THR A 186 -1.40 10.29 0.00
CA THR A 186 -2.71 10.93 0.21
C THR A 186 -3.83 10.08 -0.41
N ARG A 187 -3.54 9.47 -1.56
CA ARG A 187 -4.35 8.43 -2.21
C ARG A 187 -3.47 7.30 -2.72
N ILE A 188 -4.04 6.11 -2.74
CA ILE A 188 -3.39 4.89 -3.24
C ILE A 188 -4.22 4.32 -4.39
N VAL A 189 -3.55 3.91 -5.45
CA VAL A 189 -4.10 3.16 -6.57
C VAL A 189 -3.67 1.70 -6.43
N VAL A 190 -4.60 0.82 -6.10
CA VAL A 190 -4.37 -0.62 -6.03
C VAL A 190 -4.55 -1.21 -7.43
N MET A 191 -3.52 -1.88 -7.95
CA MET A 191 -3.51 -2.46 -9.30
C MET A 191 -3.35 -3.98 -9.27
N LYS A 192 -4.08 -4.65 -10.15
CA LYS A 192 -3.94 -6.10 -10.43
C LYS A 192 -4.06 -6.33 -11.93
N ASP A 193 -3.13 -7.07 -12.53
CA ASP A 193 -3.17 -7.52 -13.93
C ASP A 193 -3.42 -6.40 -14.97
N GLY A 194 -2.82 -5.23 -14.73
CA GLY A 194 -2.94 -4.05 -15.57
C GLY A 194 -4.21 -3.23 -15.38
N VAL A 195 -5.05 -3.57 -14.40
CA VAL A 195 -6.33 -2.92 -14.11
C VAL A 195 -6.29 -2.27 -12.73
N ILE A 196 -6.87 -1.07 -12.60
CA ILE A 196 -7.14 -0.44 -11.30
C ILE A 196 -8.24 -1.24 -10.60
N GLN A 197 -7.97 -1.66 -9.36
CA GLN A 197 -8.95 -2.33 -8.51
C GLN A 197 -9.72 -1.33 -7.64
N GLN A 198 -9.00 -0.43 -6.97
CA GLN A 198 -9.57 0.64 -6.15
C GLN A 198 -8.60 1.82 -6.09
N VAL A 199 -9.16 3.03 -6.01
CA VAL A 199 -8.42 4.26 -5.77
C VAL A 199 -9.06 4.98 -4.60
N ASP A 200 -8.36 5.10 -3.49
CA ASP A 200 -8.90 5.74 -2.29
C ASP A 200 -7.79 6.20 -1.34
N THR A 201 -8.18 6.84 -0.24
CA THR A 201 -7.28 7.12 0.89
C THR A 201 -6.78 5.82 1.52
N PRO A 202 -5.61 5.81 2.18
CA PRO A 202 -5.12 4.65 2.90
C PRO A 202 -6.17 4.06 3.86
N GLN A 203 -6.84 4.92 4.63
CA GLN A 203 -7.83 4.51 5.62
C GLN A 203 -9.06 3.83 4.98
N ASN A 204 -9.55 4.35 3.86
CA ASN A 204 -10.70 3.76 3.16
C ASN A 204 -10.35 2.42 2.53
N LEU A 205 -9.16 2.28 1.91
CA LEU A 205 -8.70 1.00 1.37
C LEU A 205 -8.61 -0.09 2.45
N TYR A 206 -8.24 0.30 3.66
CA TYR A 206 -8.15 -0.61 4.80
C TYR A 206 -9.53 -0.97 5.36
N ASN A 207 -10.41 0.03 5.56
CA ASN A 207 -11.70 -0.14 6.24
C ASN A 207 -12.83 -0.55 5.30
N THR A 208 -12.78 -0.15 4.02
CA THR A 208 -13.86 -0.35 3.05
C THR A 208 -13.31 -0.85 1.70
N PRO A 209 -12.63 -2.01 1.68
CA PRO A 209 -12.16 -2.59 0.43
C PRO A 209 -13.34 -2.93 -0.49
N CYS A 210 -13.22 -2.62 -1.78
CA CYS A 210 -14.31 -2.84 -2.74
C CYS A 210 -14.43 -4.30 -3.22
N ASN A 211 -13.40 -5.11 -3.01
CA ASN A 211 -13.37 -6.51 -3.41
C ASN A 211 -12.40 -7.33 -2.56
N LEU A 212 -12.48 -8.64 -2.72
CA LEU A 212 -11.68 -9.63 -2.01
C LEU A 212 -10.16 -9.42 -2.21
N PHE A 213 -9.77 -9.05 -3.44
CA PHE A 213 -8.35 -8.81 -3.74
C PHE A 213 -7.81 -7.62 -2.94
N VAL A 214 -8.49 -6.48 -2.92
CA VAL A 214 -8.04 -5.29 -2.16
C VAL A 214 -8.01 -5.60 -0.67
N ALA A 215 -9.02 -6.30 -0.14
CA ALA A 215 -9.09 -6.70 1.26
C ALA A 215 -7.89 -7.56 1.69
N GLY A 216 -7.53 -8.54 0.87
CA GLY A 216 -6.40 -9.44 1.15
C GLY A 216 -5.04 -8.81 0.83
N PHE A 217 -4.99 -7.86 -0.11
CA PHE A 217 -3.74 -7.20 -0.47
C PHE A 217 -3.36 -6.10 0.53
N ILE A 218 -4.32 -5.37 1.10
CA ILE A 218 -4.07 -4.28 2.06
C ILE A 218 -4.13 -4.79 3.49
N GLY A 219 -3.01 -4.69 4.20
CA GLY A 219 -2.84 -5.08 5.60
C GLY A 219 -1.69 -6.07 5.81
N SER A 220 -1.03 -5.99 6.97
CA SER A 220 0.04 -6.90 7.39
C SER A 220 -0.12 -7.18 8.89
N PRO A 221 -0.48 -8.39 9.27
CA PRO A 221 -0.82 -9.55 8.42
C PRO A 221 -2.03 -9.32 7.52
N GLN A 222 -2.20 -10.20 6.53
CA GLN A 222 -3.36 -10.14 5.63
C GLN A 222 -4.67 -10.44 6.37
N MET A 223 -5.79 -9.96 5.82
CA MET A 223 -7.12 -10.30 6.30
C MET A 223 -7.35 -11.82 6.26
N ASN A 224 -7.97 -12.37 7.30
CA ASN A 224 -8.44 -13.75 7.30
C ASN A 224 -9.69 -13.87 6.45
N PHE A 225 -9.80 -14.95 5.68
CA PHE A 225 -10.99 -15.24 4.86
C PHE A 225 -11.55 -16.61 5.18
N MET A 226 -12.87 -16.68 5.35
CA MET A 226 -13.60 -17.93 5.63
C MET A 226 -14.84 -18.02 4.75
N ASP A 227 -15.12 -19.20 4.23
CA ASP A 227 -16.41 -19.47 3.60
C ASP A 227 -17.49 -19.61 4.67
N ALA A 228 -18.63 -18.95 4.48
CA ALA A 228 -19.76 -19.02 5.39
C ALA A 228 -21.08 -19.14 4.61
N VAL A 229 -22.00 -19.95 5.12
CA VAL A 229 -23.36 -20.02 4.59
C VAL A 229 -24.23 -19.01 5.32
N VAL A 230 -24.92 -18.16 4.56
CA VAL A 230 -25.85 -17.16 5.09
C VAL A 230 -27.18 -17.81 5.41
N ASN A 231 -27.68 -17.65 6.62
CA ASN A 231 -29.01 -18.10 7.02
C ASN A 231 -29.84 -16.91 7.47
N VAL A 232 -31.00 -16.73 6.84
CA VAL A 232 -31.95 -15.64 7.14
C VAL A 232 -33.20 -16.24 7.75
N ALA A 233 -33.53 -15.84 8.98
CA ALA A 233 -34.72 -16.22 9.69
C ALA A 233 -35.50 -14.97 10.17
N GLY A 234 -36.44 -14.51 9.33
CA GLY A 234 -37.11 -13.24 9.54
C GLY A 234 -36.13 -12.06 9.45
N ASN A 235 -35.91 -11.36 10.55
CA ASN A 235 -34.94 -10.25 10.65
C ASN A 235 -33.59 -10.68 11.23
N ASP A 236 -33.46 -11.93 11.64
CA ASP A 236 -32.18 -12.47 12.15
C ASP A 236 -31.38 -13.06 10.99
N VAL A 237 -30.09 -12.71 10.96
CA VAL A 237 -29.12 -13.22 9.97
C VAL A 237 -27.95 -13.82 10.72
N THR A 238 -27.58 -15.04 10.33
CA THR A 238 -26.39 -15.73 10.85
C THR A 238 -25.50 -16.24 9.72
N LEU A 239 -24.23 -16.42 10.04
CA LEU A 239 -23.20 -16.98 9.17
C LEU A 239 -22.75 -18.32 9.78
N SER A 240 -22.96 -19.43 9.07
CA SER A 240 -22.51 -20.75 9.47
C SER A 240 -21.16 -21.06 8.84
N ILE A 241 -20.15 -21.32 9.68
CA ILE A 241 -18.80 -21.72 9.31
C ILE A 241 -18.56 -23.09 9.96
N GLY A 242 -18.81 -24.17 9.24
CA GLY A 242 -18.83 -25.51 9.80
C GLY A 242 -19.78 -25.60 11.00
N ASN A 243 -19.24 -25.91 12.17
CA ASN A 243 -20.00 -26.03 13.42
C ASN A 243 -20.21 -24.69 14.16
N HIS A 244 -19.62 -23.61 13.68
CA HIS A 244 -19.73 -22.28 14.28
C HIS A 244 -20.86 -21.48 13.64
N VAL A 245 -21.69 -20.84 14.47
CA VAL A 245 -22.77 -19.95 14.02
C VAL A 245 -22.52 -18.56 14.58
N LEU A 246 -22.27 -17.62 13.68
CA LEU A 246 -21.96 -16.23 14.02
C LEU A 246 -23.16 -15.34 13.73
N ARG A 247 -23.53 -14.47 14.68
CA ARG A 247 -24.64 -13.54 14.51
C ARG A 247 -24.18 -12.29 13.76
N VAL A 248 -24.87 -11.95 12.67
CA VAL A 248 -24.59 -10.74 11.87
C VAL A 248 -25.16 -9.51 12.58
N PRO A 249 -24.39 -8.42 12.74
CA PRO A 249 -24.85 -7.16 13.35
C PRO A 249 -25.88 -6.46 12.46
N GLU A 250 -26.73 -5.63 13.09
CA GLU A 250 -27.90 -5.02 12.44
C GLU A 250 -27.57 -4.20 11.18
N ASN A 251 -26.48 -3.44 11.24
CA ASN A 251 -26.03 -2.59 10.14
C ASN A 251 -25.60 -3.37 8.86
N LYS A 252 -25.33 -4.68 8.96
CA LYS A 252 -24.89 -5.54 7.85
C LYS A 252 -25.99 -6.47 7.33
N LYS A 253 -27.04 -6.72 8.11
CA LYS A 253 -28.14 -7.64 7.76
C LYS A 253 -28.85 -7.24 6.46
N LYS A 254 -29.15 -5.95 6.31
CA LYS A 254 -29.94 -5.43 5.18
C LYS A 254 -29.31 -5.80 3.84
N ALA A 255 -28.00 -5.65 3.68
CA ALA A 255 -27.30 -5.97 2.43
C ALA A 255 -27.43 -7.46 2.06
N LEU A 256 -27.40 -8.36 3.05
CA LEU A 256 -27.55 -9.80 2.84
C LEU A 256 -29.01 -10.20 2.51
N ILE A 257 -29.97 -9.58 3.17
CA ILE A 257 -31.41 -9.85 2.94
C ILE A 257 -31.83 -9.34 1.56
N ASP A 258 -31.56 -8.05 1.27
CA ASP A 258 -31.95 -7.40 0.02
C ASP A 258 -31.23 -8.01 -1.19
N GLY A 259 -29.98 -8.46 -0.99
CA GLY A 259 -29.18 -9.15 -2.01
C GLY A 259 -29.58 -10.61 -2.26
N GLY A 260 -30.53 -11.17 -1.47
CA GLY A 260 -30.99 -12.55 -1.65
C GLY A 260 -29.92 -13.60 -1.37
N TYR A 261 -29.12 -13.41 -0.34
CA TYR A 261 -28.01 -14.32 0.00
C TYR A 261 -28.43 -15.49 0.89
N ASN A 262 -29.70 -15.62 1.29
CA ASN A 262 -30.15 -16.74 2.11
C ASN A 262 -29.83 -18.10 1.46
N GLY A 263 -29.15 -18.97 2.19
CA GLY A 263 -28.68 -20.28 1.73
C GLY A 263 -27.45 -20.25 0.82
N LYS A 264 -26.94 -19.07 0.46
CA LYS A 264 -25.72 -18.94 -0.36
C LYS A 264 -24.46 -18.93 0.48
N THR A 265 -23.36 -19.38 -0.11
CA THR A 265 -22.03 -19.25 0.46
C THR A 265 -21.45 -17.89 0.09
N VAL A 266 -20.94 -17.17 1.08
CA VAL A 266 -20.20 -15.91 0.97
C VAL A 266 -18.82 -16.08 1.54
N VAL A 267 -17.91 -15.14 1.25
CA VAL A 267 -16.60 -15.07 1.91
C VAL A 267 -16.66 -14.02 3.01
N VAL A 268 -16.36 -14.44 4.23
CA VAL A 268 -16.26 -13.55 5.40
C VAL A 268 -14.80 -13.19 5.61
N GLY A 269 -14.48 -11.89 5.58
CA GLY A 269 -13.17 -11.34 5.89
C GLY A 269 -13.13 -10.74 7.30
N ILE A 270 -12.09 -11.01 8.05
CA ILE A 270 -11.81 -10.35 9.33
C ILE A 270 -10.33 -10.10 9.50
N ARG A 271 -9.96 -8.94 9.99
CA ARG A 271 -8.57 -8.60 10.22
C ARG A 271 -8.02 -9.30 11.46
N PRO A 272 -6.72 -9.64 11.49
CA PRO A 272 -6.09 -10.32 12.64
C PRO A 272 -6.26 -9.59 13.97
N GLU A 273 -6.28 -8.27 13.98
CA GLU A 273 -6.47 -7.44 15.17
C GLU A 273 -7.91 -7.39 15.70
N ASP A 274 -8.88 -7.80 14.87
CA ASP A 274 -10.30 -7.88 15.23
C ASP A 274 -10.72 -9.29 15.67
N VAL A 275 -9.74 -10.19 15.87
CA VAL A 275 -9.88 -11.53 16.44
C VAL A 275 -9.31 -11.51 17.86
N HIS A 276 -10.18 -11.55 18.86
CA HIS A 276 -9.85 -11.31 20.26
C HIS A 276 -9.79 -12.59 21.08
N ASP A 277 -8.73 -12.73 21.90
CA ASP A 277 -8.55 -13.79 22.89
C ASP A 277 -8.91 -13.31 24.33
N ASP A 278 -9.28 -12.05 24.46
CA ASP A 278 -9.61 -11.41 25.73
C ASP A 278 -10.88 -12.02 26.36
N PRO A 279 -10.84 -12.52 27.62
CA PRO A 279 -11.99 -13.16 28.23
C PRO A 279 -13.21 -12.25 28.40
N ASP A 280 -13.01 -10.96 28.68
CA ASP A 280 -14.10 -10.01 28.85
C ASP A 280 -14.78 -9.72 27.52
N PHE A 281 -14.02 -9.58 26.45
CA PHE A 281 -14.56 -9.42 25.10
C PHE A 281 -15.32 -10.69 24.65
N ILE A 282 -14.79 -11.89 24.93
CA ILE A 282 -15.45 -13.18 24.64
C ILE A 282 -16.78 -13.28 25.38
N ALA A 283 -16.80 -12.95 26.67
CA ALA A 283 -18.01 -12.98 27.50
C ALA A 283 -19.09 -11.97 27.03
N ALA A 284 -18.66 -10.82 26.55
CA ALA A 284 -19.57 -9.79 26.02
C ALA A 284 -20.15 -10.11 24.64
N ASN A 285 -19.48 -11.00 23.87
CA ASN A 285 -19.83 -11.32 22.47
C ASN A 285 -20.05 -12.83 22.25
N PRO A 286 -20.97 -13.50 23.00
CA PRO A 286 -21.14 -14.96 22.94
C PRO A 286 -21.63 -15.47 21.56
N GLY A 287 -22.23 -14.59 20.74
CA GLY A 287 -22.70 -14.91 19.38
C GLY A 287 -21.64 -14.82 18.29
N SER A 288 -20.37 -14.60 18.64
CA SER A 288 -19.25 -14.45 17.68
C SER A 288 -18.04 -15.33 18.04
N VAL A 289 -18.23 -16.31 18.91
CA VAL A 289 -17.13 -17.13 19.45
C VAL A 289 -16.85 -18.30 18.53
N ILE A 290 -15.56 -18.49 18.22
CA ILE A 290 -15.01 -19.69 17.59
C ILE A 290 -14.03 -20.37 18.54
N THR A 291 -13.87 -21.66 18.39
CA THR A 291 -12.90 -22.46 19.16
C THR A 291 -11.94 -23.16 18.22
N SER A 292 -10.66 -23.11 18.56
CA SER A 292 -9.65 -23.81 17.78
C SER A 292 -8.40 -24.07 18.58
N LYS A 293 -7.58 -25.00 18.11
CA LYS A 293 -6.27 -25.31 18.66
C LYS A 293 -5.19 -24.43 18.04
N ILE A 294 -4.36 -23.81 18.89
CA ILE A 294 -3.24 -22.98 18.43
C ILE A 294 -2.16 -23.88 17.82
N LYS A 295 -1.82 -23.61 16.55
CA LYS A 295 -0.77 -24.33 15.83
C LYS A 295 0.60 -23.69 16.00
N VAL A 296 0.66 -22.36 15.95
CA VAL A 296 1.90 -21.58 16.07
C VAL A 296 1.66 -20.35 16.94
N TYR A 297 2.63 -20.07 17.81
CA TYR A 297 2.72 -18.85 18.61
C TYR A 297 3.98 -18.08 18.18
N GLU A 298 3.81 -16.84 17.74
CA GLU A 298 4.90 -16.01 17.26
C GLU A 298 4.94 -14.68 18.03
N LEU A 299 5.99 -14.48 18.86
CA LEU A 299 6.19 -13.25 19.63
C LEU A 299 7.06 -12.27 18.84
N LEU A 300 6.51 -11.12 18.50
CA LEU A 300 7.21 -10.03 17.80
C LEU A 300 7.54 -8.84 18.72
N GLY A 301 7.65 -9.09 20.01
CA GLY A 301 7.98 -8.08 21.02
C GLY A 301 6.76 -7.32 21.52
N ALA A 302 6.24 -6.39 20.74
CA ALA A 302 5.07 -5.57 21.10
C ALA A 302 3.72 -6.23 20.82
N GLU A 303 3.71 -7.33 20.08
CA GLU A 303 2.51 -8.06 19.66
C GLU A 303 2.81 -9.55 19.50
N VAL A 304 1.75 -10.37 19.55
CA VAL A 304 1.81 -11.81 19.31
C VAL A 304 0.88 -12.18 18.18
N PHE A 305 1.34 -13.03 17.27
CA PHE A 305 0.49 -13.68 16.29
C PHE A 305 0.22 -15.12 16.70
N LEU A 306 -1.06 -15.47 16.76
CA LEU A 306 -1.54 -16.82 16.99
C LEU A 306 -2.09 -17.37 15.69
N TYR A 307 -1.54 -18.50 15.22
CA TYR A 307 -2.00 -19.16 14.00
C TYR A 307 -2.78 -20.42 14.41
N PHE A 308 -3.97 -20.57 13.85
CA PHE A 308 -4.88 -21.66 14.12
C PHE A 308 -5.76 -21.96 12.90
N ASP A 309 -6.47 -23.06 12.86
CA ASP A 309 -7.36 -23.41 11.75
C ASP A 309 -8.81 -23.40 12.19
N VAL A 310 -9.67 -22.86 11.34
CA VAL A 310 -11.12 -22.96 11.46
C VAL A 310 -11.65 -23.67 10.22
N GLU A 311 -12.23 -24.85 10.38
CA GLU A 311 -12.77 -25.67 9.29
C GLU A 311 -11.81 -25.82 8.10
N GLY A 312 -10.54 -26.07 8.38
CA GLY A 312 -9.49 -26.26 7.36
C GLY A 312 -8.92 -24.97 6.78
N THR A 313 -9.40 -23.81 7.20
CA THR A 313 -8.87 -22.51 6.78
C THR A 313 -7.94 -21.96 7.86
N GLN A 314 -6.72 -21.61 7.47
CA GLN A 314 -5.76 -20.99 8.38
C GLN A 314 -6.19 -19.57 8.75
N MET A 315 -6.23 -19.28 10.04
CA MET A 315 -6.54 -18.00 10.63
C MET A 315 -5.34 -17.45 11.40
N THR A 316 -5.26 -16.14 11.49
CA THR A 316 -4.29 -15.43 12.31
C THR A 316 -5.03 -14.47 13.26
N ALA A 317 -4.72 -14.52 14.55
CA ALA A 317 -5.10 -13.48 15.50
C ALA A 317 -3.86 -12.67 15.89
N ARG A 318 -4.02 -11.35 15.96
CA ARG A 318 -3.02 -10.43 16.49
C ARG A 318 -3.44 -10.01 17.89
N VAL A 319 -2.77 -10.53 18.89
CA VAL A 319 -3.16 -10.40 20.29
C VAL A 319 -2.10 -9.68 21.14
N ASN A 320 -2.47 -9.31 22.35
CA ASN A 320 -1.57 -8.67 23.29
C ASN A 320 -0.42 -9.63 23.69
N PRO A 321 0.83 -9.16 23.85
CA PRO A 321 1.95 -9.99 24.33
C PRO A 321 1.76 -10.63 25.69
N ARG A 322 0.79 -10.16 26.49
CA ARG A 322 0.43 -10.73 27.79
C ARG A 322 -0.48 -11.94 27.69
N THR A 323 -0.88 -12.38 26.49
CA THR A 323 -1.66 -13.60 26.31
C THR A 323 -0.97 -14.80 26.96
N GLU A 324 -1.75 -15.60 27.67
CA GLU A 324 -1.27 -16.84 28.30
C GLU A 324 -1.28 -18.03 27.33
N LEU A 325 -1.96 -17.86 26.18
CA LEU A 325 -2.10 -18.91 25.17
C LEU A 325 -0.77 -19.31 24.54
N ARG A 326 -0.59 -20.61 24.31
CA ARG A 326 0.63 -21.17 23.70
C ARG A 326 0.27 -22.21 22.63
N THR A 327 1.26 -22.60 21.83
CA THR A 327 1.13 -23.66 20.84
C THR A 327 0.63 -24.94 21.49
N GLY A 328 -0.45 -25.50 20.96
CA GLY A 328 -1.10 -26.73 21.44
C GLY A 328 -2.30 -26.50 22.35
N ASP A 329 -2.53 -25.27 22.83
CA ASP A 329 -3.68 -24.94 23.66
C ASP A 329 -4.97 -24.90 22.83
N ASP A 330 -6.07 -25.36 23.42
CA ASP A 330 -7.42 -25.15 22.91
C ASP A 330 -7.88 -23.77 23.34
N ALA A 331 -8.08 -22.88 22.37
CA ALA A 331 -8.41 -21.48 22.61
C ALA A 331 -9.81 -21.10 22.11
N LYS A 332 -10.40 -20.13 22.76
CA LYS A 332 -11.62 -19.44 22.30
C LYS A 332 -11.22 -18.07 21.80
N PHE A 333 -11.78 -17.71 20.65
CA PHE A 333 -11.64 -16.38 20.07
C PHE A 333 -13.01 -15.78 19.80
N ALA A 334 -13.21 -14.51 20.10
CA ALA A 334 -14.39 -13.77 19.66
C ALA A 334 -14.02 -12.87 18.48
N LEU A 335 -14.82 -12.91 17.42
CA LEU A 335 -14.67 -12.05 16.25
C LEU A 335 -15.44 -10.74 16.50
N ASP A 336 -14.82 -9.59 16.24
CA ASP A 336 -15.58 -8.32 16.24
C ASP A 336 -16.46 -8.28 14.98
N MET A 337 -17.72 -8.68 15.15
CA MET A 337 -18.68 -8.77 14.05
C MET A 337 -19.01 -7.42 13.41
N ASN A 338 -18.73 -6.30 14.08
CA ASN A 338 -18.87 -4.97 13.49
C ASN A 338 -17.77 -4.65 12.48
N LYS A 339 -16.65 -5.37 12.56
CA LYS A 339 -15.46 -5.22 11.72
C LYS A 339 -15.32 -6.27 10.62
N ILE A 340 -16.24 -7.23 10.54
CA ILE A 340 -16.20 -8.20 9.44
C ILE A 340 -16.52 -7.52 8.10
N HIS A 341 -15.95 -8.08 7.05
CA HIS A 341 -16.29 -7.76 5.67
C HIS A 341 -16.93 -8.98 5.03
N ILE A 342 -17.94 -8.79 4.21
CA ILE A 342 -18.62 -9.89 3.52
C ILE A 342 -18.54 -9.67 2.02
N PHE A 343 -18.04 -10.67 1.30
CA PHE A 343 -17.83 -10.63 -0.14
C PHE A 343 -18.67 -11.70 -0.81
N ASP A 344 -19.19 -11.37 -1.98
CA ASP A 344 -19.83 -12.33 -2.87
C ASP A 344 -18.78 -13.32 -3.39
N LYS A 345 -19.06 -14.61 -3.28
CA LYS A 345 -18.07 -15.66 -3.59
C LYS A 345 -17.79 -15.80 -5.08
N GLU A 346 -18.75 -15.44 -5.96
CA GLU A 346 -18.61 -15.58 -7.41
C GLU A 346 -17.97 -14.35 -8.04
N THR A 347 -18.42 -13.16 -7.62
CA THR A 347 -17.96 -11.89 -8.20
C THR A 347 -16.75 -11.32 -7.47
N GLU A 348 -16.43 -11.82 -6.28
CA GLU A 348 -15.42 -11.30 -5.34
C GLU A 348 -15.70 -9.85 -4.87
N LEU A 349 -16.84 -9.26 -5.21
CA LEU A 349 -17.20 -7.91 -4.82
C LEU A 349 -17.69 -7.86 -3.37
N THR A 350 -17.49 -6.72 -2.73
CA THR A 350 -17.95 -6.48 -1.37
C THR A 350 -19.48 -6.36 -1.35
N ILE A 351 -20.13 -7.16 -0.48
CA ILE A 351 -21.55 -7.06 -0.16
C ILE A 351 -21.75 -6.01 0.93
N THR A 352 -20.91 -6.07 1.97
CA THR A 352 -20.91 -5.10 3.08
C THR A 352 -19.55 -5.09 3.80
N ASN A 353 -19.16 -3.91 4.22
CA ASN A 353 -17.95 -3.66 5.02
C ASN A 353 -18.28 -3.38 6.48
#